data_f249f457cd8c751469f759af22af8657
#
_entry.id   f249f457cd8c751469f759af22af8657
#
_cell.length_a   1.000
_cell.length_b   1.000
_cell.length_c   1.000
_cell.angle_alpha   90.00
_cell.angle_beta   90.00
_cell.angle_gamma   90.00
#
_symmetry.space_group_name_H-M   'P 1'
#
loop_
_entity.id
_entity.type
_entity.pdbx_description
1 polymer ?
#
loop_
_entity_poly.entity_id
_entity_poly.type
_entity_poly.pdbx_seq_one_letter_code
_entity_poly.pdbx_strand_id
1 'polypeptide(L)' 'MKLLVAEDQSMLRDALCQLLMLEDDVEEVHAASDGQEAIALLEKEEVDVAVLDI' A
#
# COMPACT_ATOMS: atom_id res chain seq x y z
N MET A 1 -0.26 6.31 10.93
CA MET A 1 -1.20 5.56 10.08
C MET A 1 -0.44 4.61 9.18
N LYS A 2 -0.89 3.38 9.11
CA LYS A 2 -0.25 2.33 8.30
C LYS A 2 -1.12 2.07 7.08
N LEU A 3 -0.52 2.13 5.90
CA LEU A 3 -1.25 2.07 4.64
C LEU A 3 -0.84 0.85 3.82
N LEU A 4 -1.76 0.41 2.97
CA LEU A 4 -1.50 -0.59 1.94
C LEU A 4 -1.90 -0.01 0.60
N VAL A 5 -1.03 -0.14 -0.40
CA VAL A 5 -1.32 0.24 -1.77
C VAL A 5 -1.27 -1.01 -2.63
N ALA A 6 -2.38 -1.34 -3.29
CA ALA A 6 -2.43 -2.46 -4.22
C ALA A 6 -2.67 -1.89 -5.62
N GLU A 7 -1.66 -2.00 -6.46
CA GLU A 7 -1.65 -1.45 -7.81
C GLU A 7 -0.81 -2.35 -8.71
N ASP A 8 -1.33 -2.74 -9.86
CA ASP A 8 -0.66 -3.69 -10.76
C ASP A 8 0.46 -3.06 -11.59
N GLN A 9 0.43 -1.73 -11.79
CA GLN A 9 1.49 -1.04 -12.52
C GLN A 9 2.60 -0.63 -11.57
N SER A 10 3.80 -1.17 -11.78
CA SER A 10 4.90 -0.98 -10.84
C SER A 10 5.33 0.48 -10.70
N MET A 11 5.36 1.24 -11.80
CA MET A 11 5.74 2.65 -11.74
C MET A 11 4.74 3.46 -10.92
N LEU A 12 3.46 3.22 -11.15
CA LEU A 12 2.40 3.92 -10.43
C LEU A 12 2.40 3.50 -8.94
N ARG A 13 2.57 2.22 -8.68
CA ARG A 13 2.65 1.70 -7.32
C ARG A 13 3.79 2.37 -6.54
N ASP A 14 4.98 2.43 -7.15
CA ASP A 14 6.14 3.05 -6.52
C ASP A 14 5.91 4.54 -6.27
N ALA A 15 5.33 5.23 -7.25
CA ALA A 15 5.05 6.66 -7.11
C ALA A 15 4.05 6.93 -5.98
N LEU A 16 2.99 6.13 -5.90
CA LEU A 16 1.99 6.27 -4.85
C LEU A 16 2.61 6.04 -3.47
N CYS A 17 3.43 5.01 -3.34
CA CYS A 17 4.09 4.71 -2.06
C CYS A 17 5.00 5.86 -1.63
N GLN A 18 5.77 6.42 -2.55
CA GLN A 18 6.65 7.53 -2.24
C GLN A 18 5.88 8.77 -1.83
N LEU A 19 4.81 9.09 -2.54
CA LEU A 19 3.98 10.25 -2.21
C LEU A 19 3.33 10.10 -0.84
N LEU A 20 2.81 8.93 -0.54
CA LEU A 20 2.13 8.69 0.73
C LEU A 20 3.10 8.73 1.90
N MET A 21 4.34 8.30 1.70
CA MET A 21 5.35 8.35 2.76
C MET A 21 5.77 9.77 3.12
N LEU A 22 5.44 10.76 2.27
CA LEU A 22 5.73 12.16 2.59
C LEU A 22 4.78 12.75 3.63
N GLU A 23 3.66 12.09 3.89
CA GLU A 23 2.70 12.58 4.88
C GLU A 23 3.20 12.28 6.29
N ASP A 24 3.09 13.28 7.18
CA ASP A 24 3.64 13.18 8.53
C ASP A 24 2.98 12.09 9.37
N ASP A 25 1.71 11.82 9.13
CA ASP A 25 0.95 10.84 9.91
C ASP A 25 1.04 9.42 9.34
N VAL A 26 1.80 9.22 8.26
CA VAL A 26 1.99 7.89 7.68
C VAL A 26 3.30 7.29 8.19
N GLU A 27 3.18 6.17 8.91
CA GLU A 27 4.32 5.46 9.49
C GLU A 27 4.90 4.42 8.54
N GLU A 28 4.01 3.71 7.83
CA GLU A 28 4.38 2.62 6.95
C GLU A 28 3.48 2.61 5.73
N VAL A 29 4.04 2.22 4.59
CA VAL A 29 3.28 1.93 3.38
C VAL A 29 3.73 0.57 2.86
N HIS A 30 2.79 -0.36 2.81
CA HIS A 30 3.01 -1.68 2.22
C HIS A 30 2.52 -1.68 0.79
N ALA A 31 3.21 -2.36 -0.10
CA ALA A 31 2.88 -2.39 -1.52
C ALA A 31 2.52 -3.80 -1.95
N ALA A 32 1.46 -3.92 -2.72
CA ALA A 32 1.03 -5.18 -3.31
C ALA A 32 0.81 -4.99 -4.81
N SER A 33 1.15 -5.99 -5.60
CA SER A 33 1.01 -5.92 -7.06
C SER A 33 -0.32 -6.48 -7.55
N ASP A 34 -1.02 -7.23 -6.69
CA ASP A 34 -2.31 -7.81 -7.03
C ASP A 34 -3.15 -8.03 -5.78
N GLY A 35 -4.38 -8.54 -5.98
CA GLY A 35 -5.31 -8.76 -4.89
C GLY A 35 -4.86 -9.84 -3.91
N GLN A 36 -4.18 -10.88 -4.41
CA GLN A 36 -3.70 -11.97 -3.55
C GLN A 36 -2.62 -11.46 -2.60
N GLU A 37 -1.68 -10.68 -3.10
CA GLU A 37 -0.66 -10.04 -2.26
C GLU A 37 -1.29 -9.11 -1.24
N ALA A 38 -2.29 -8.34 -1.66
CA ALA A 38 -2.98 -7.42 -0.76
C ALA A 38 -3.63 -8.17 0.40
N ILE A 39 -4.33 -9.27 0.10
CA ILE A 39 -4.98 -10.08 1.13
C ILE A 39 -3.93 -10.67 2.08
N ALA A 40 -2.83 -11.19 1.55
CA ALA A 40 -1.77 -11.76 2.37
C ALA A 40 -1.18 -10.71 3.32
N LEU A 41 -0.98 -9.49 2.84
CA LEU A 41 -0.47 -8.40 3.66
C LEU A 41 -1.48 -7.99 4.73
N LEU A 42 -2.76 -7.94 4.39
CA LEU A 42 -3.81 -7.59 5.35
C LEU A 42 -3.92 -8.62 6.48
N GLU A 43 -3.63 -9.88 6.20
CA GLU A 43 -3.64 -10.92 7.22
C GLU A 43 -2.42 -10.88 8.13
N LYS A 44 -1.32 -10.35 7.63
CA LYS A 44 -0.02 -10.38 8.29
C LYS A 44 0.33 -9.07 9.00
N GLU A 45 -0.06 -7.94 8.41
CA GLU A 45 0.31 -6.62 8.89
C GLU A 45 -0.90 -5.84 9.36
N GLU A 46 -0.68 -4.92 10.31
CA GLU A 46 -1.72 -3.97 10.70
C GLU A 46 -1.81 -2.88 9.64
N VAL A 47 -3.01 -2.67 9.09
CA VAL A 47 -3.25 -1.67 8.05
C VAL A 47 -4.48 -0.86 8.44
N ASP A 48 -4.32 0.46 8.47
CA ASP A 48 -5.44 1.35 8.79
C ASP A 48 -6.29 1.68 7.56
N VAL A 49 -5.62 1.88 6.42
CA VAL A 49 -6.31 2.23 5.16
C VAL A 49 -5.65 1.49 4.01
N ALA A 50 -6.46 0.93 3.13
CA ALA A 50 -5.98 0.28 1.92
C ALA A 50 -6.45 1.06 0.69
N VAL A 51 -5.51 1.35 -0.22
CA VAL A 51 -5.79 1.97 -1.52
C VAL A 51 -5.70 0.87 -2.56
N LEU A 52 -6.83 0.52 -3.15
CA LEU A 52 -6.92 -0.61 -4.08
C LEU A 52 -7.22 -0.10 -5.49
N ASP A 53 -6.26 -0.25 -6.39
CA ASP A 53 -6.42 0.14 -7.79
C ASP A 53 -5.80 -0.95 -8.67
N ILE A 54 -6.53 -2.05 -8.77
CA ILE A 54 -6.05 -3.23 -9.49
C ILE A 54 -6.83 -3.41 -10.80
#